data_0d222490fdabd1d2b4fe3d0984d7e5e2
#
_entry.id   0d222490fdabd1d2b4fe3d0984d7e5e2
#
_cell.length_a   1.000
_cell.length_b   1.000
_cell.length_c   1.000
_cell.angle_alpha   90.00
_cell.angle_beta   90.00
_cell.angle_gamma   90.00
#
_symmetry.space_group_name_H-M   'P 1'
#
loop_
_entity.id
_entity.type
_entity.pdbx_description
1 polymer ?
#
loop_
_entity_poly.entity_id
_entity_poly.type
_entity_poly.pdbx_seq_one_letter_code
_entity_poly.pdbx_strand_id
1 'polypeptide(L)'
;MKILFLTDNFPPETNAPAARTFDHCSEWVKAGAEVTVITCNPNFPQGKLYKGYKNCRNEEVIRGIRVIRVKTFIAENSGFFTRILDYISFAIMAFFAGISVKTDVIIATSPQFFTTFSAFFLSILKRKPWIFELRDLWPESIVSVGIL
;
A
#
# COMPACT_ATOMS: atom_id res chain seq x y z
N MET A 1 -2.94 -19.97 -4.52
CA MET A 1 -3.01 -18.68 -5.25
C MET A 1 -2.07 -17.70 -4.58
N LYS A 2 -1.31 -16.94 -5.38
CA LYS A 2 -0.34 -15.92 -4.88
C LYS A 2 -0.92 -14.53 -5.10
N ILE A 3 -1.08 -13.78 -4.03
CA ILE A 3 -1.66 -12.44 -4.05
C ILE A 3 -0.57 -11.41 -3.73
N LEU A 4 -0.42 -10.39 -4.57
CA LEU A 4 0.38 -9.22 -4.31
C LEU A 4 -0.55 -8.04 -3.99
N PHE A 5 -0.48 -7.51 -2.78
CA PHE A 5 -1.29 -6.39 -2.33
C PHE A 5 -0.43 -5.13 -2.15
N LEU A 6 -0.81 -4.04 -2.80
CA LEU A 6 -0.13 -2.75 -2.72
C LEU A 6 -0.96 -1.78 -1.87
N THR A 7 -0.40 -1.35 -0.74
CA THR A 7 -1.03 -0.39 0.18
C THR A 7 0.04 0.42 0.89
N ASP A 8 -0.23 1.69 1.14
CA ASP A 8 0.68 2.54 1.91
C ASP A 8 0.62 2.29 3.43
N ASN A 9 -0.55 1.85 3.92
CA ASN A 9 -0.77 1.64 5.35
C ASN A 9 -0.92 0.15 5.67
N PHE A 10 -0.15 -0.31 6.65
CA PHE A 10 -0.19 -1.68 7.16
C PHE A 10 0.28 -1.72 8.61
N PRO A 11 -0.12 -2.71 9.44
CA PRO A 11 0.38 -2.80 10.81
C PRO A 11 1.90 -2.66 10.91
N PRO A 12 2.43 -1.99 11.95
CA PRO A 12 1.77 -1.68 13.24
C PRO A 12 0.92 -0.38 13.25
N GLU A 13 0.69 0.25 12.12
CA GLU A 13 -0.24 1.37 12.05
C GLU A 13 -1.66 0.90 12.39
N THR A 14 -2.38 1.72 13.21
CA THR A 14 -3.68 1.37 13.76
C THR A 14 -4.85 2.09 13.07
N ASN A 15 -4.59 2.75 11.95
CA ASN A 15 -5.64 3.42 11.20
C ASN A 15 -6.57 2.42 10.49
N ALA A 16 -7.77 2.86 10.12
CA ALA A 16 -8.76 2.02 9.47
C ALA A 16 -8.26 1.35 8.17
N PRO A 17 -7.50 2.03 7.29
CA PRO A 17 -6.86 1.41 6.14
C PRO A 17 -5.95 0.22 6.49
N ALA A 18 -5.07 0.38 7.47
CA ALA A 18 -4.15 -0.67 7.88
C ALA A 18 -4.88 -1.88 8.48
N ALA A 19 -5.84 -1.63 9.37
CA ALA A 19 -6.63 -2.70 10.01
C ALA A 19 -7.39 -3.53 8.97
N ARG A 20 -8.14 -2.85 8.10
CA ARG A 20 -8.93 -3.51 7.05
C ARG A 20 -8.06 -4.35 6.10
N THR A 21 -6.96 -3.78 5.61
CA THR A 21 -6.06 -4.50 4.71
C THR A 21 -5.47 -5.73 5.40
N PHE A 22 -5.11 -5.59 6.67
CA PHE A 22 -4.59 -6.69 7.45
C PHE A 22 -5.62 -7.81 7.64
N ASP A 23 -6.88 -7.47 7.93
CA ASP A 23 -7.96 -8.45 8.10
C ASP A 23 -8.21 -9.20 6.80
N HIS A 24 -8.31 -8.51 5.65
CA HIS A 24 -8.45 -9.15 4.34
C HIS A 24 -7.30 -10.12 4.06
N CYS A 25 -6.07 -9.65 4.20
CA CYS A 25 -4.89 -10.48 3.97
C CYS A 25 -4.84 -11.69 4.90
N SER A 26 -5.25 -11.52 6.17
CA SER A 26 -5.29 -12.60 7.16
C SER A 26 -6.31 -13.68 6.78
N GLU A 27 -7.49 -13.29 6.31
CA GLU A 27 -8.52 -14.24 5.86
C GLU A 27 -8.06 -14.99 4.59
N TRP A 28 -7.38 -14.33 3.66
CA TRP A 28 -6.83 -14.99 2.49
C TRP A 28 -5.73 -16.00 2.84
N VAL A 29 -4.88 -15.67 3.81
CA VAL A 29 -3.87 -16.62 4.31
C VAL A 29 -4.55 -17.84 4.97
N LYS A 30 -5.58 -17.63 5.78
CA LYS A 30 -6.39 -18.74 6.36
C LYS A 30 -7.03 -19.61 5.28
N ALA A 31 -7.44 -19.01 4.16
CA ALA A 31 -7.98 -19.73 3.01
C ALA A 31 -6.90 -20.41 2.13
N GLY A 32 -5.64 -20.39 2.56
CA GLY A 32 -4.53 -21.07 1.88
C GLY A 32 -3.86 -20.27 0.75
N ALA A 33 -4.07 -18.94 0.67
CA ALA A 33 -3.36 -18.09 -0.27
C ALA A 33 -1.97 -17.70 0.29
N GLU A 34 -1.00 -17.57 -0.60
CA GLU A 34 0.29 -16.91 -0.30
C GLU A 34 0.12 -15.41 -0.52
N VAL A 35 0.13 -14.63 0.55
CA VAL A 35 -0.08 -13.19 0.49
C VAL A 35 1.23 -12.44 0.71
N THR A 36 1.57 -11.57 -0.23
CA THR A 36 2.67 -10.60 -0.10
C THR A 36 2.09 -9.20 -0.14
N VAL A 37 2.37 -8.41 0.88
CA VAL A 37 2.00 -7.00 0.97
C VAL A 37 3.23 -6.14 0.71
N ILE A 38 3.12 -5.14 -0.16
CA ILE A 38 4.11 -4.07 -0.29
C ILE A 38 3.52 -2.82 0.34
N THR A 39 4.23 -2.25 1.31
CA THR A 39 3.80 -1.08 2.07
C THR A 39 4.98 -0.16 2.39
N CYS A 40 4.69 1.05 2.88
CA CYS A 40 5.75 1.93 3.40
C CYS A 40 6.16 1.55 4.84
N ASN A 41 7.21 2.21 5.33
CA ASN A 41 7.56 2.12 6.75
C ASN A 41 6.54 2.91 7.57
N PRO A 42 6.09 2.41 8.76
CA PRO A 42 5.00 3.03 9.51
C PRO A 42 5.35 4.45 9.95
N ASN A 43 4.48 5.38 9.61
CA ASN A 43 4.69 6.82 9.85
C ASN A 43 3.40 7.60 10.13
N PHE A 44 2.23 7.00 9.93
CA PHE A 44 0.94 7.65 10.16
C PHE A 44 0.59 7.73 11.67
N PRO A 45 0.00 8.82 12.19
CA PRO A 45 -0.54 9.99 11.46
C PRO A 45 0.44 11.16 11.33
N GLN A 46 1.57 11.11 12.00
CA GLN A 46 2.44 12.29 12.21
C GLN A 46 3.42 12.54 11.05
N GLY A 47 3.54 11.61 10.09
CA GLY A 47 4.59 11.65 9.07
C GLY A 47 5.98 11.46 9.68
N LYS A 48 6.08 10.75 10.80
CA LYS A 48 7.33 10.39 11.49
C LYS A 48 7.40 8.88 11.65
N LEU A 49 8.58 8.33 11.39
CA LEU A 49 8.81 6.90 11.58
C LEU A 49 8.52 6.47 13.02
N TYR A 50 7.87 5.33 13.17
CA TYR A 50 7.67 4.71 14.46
C TYR A 50 9.01 4.30 15.08
N LYS A 51 9.07 4.32 16.42
CA LYS A 51 10.26 3.90 17.17
C LYS A 51 10.67 2.48 16.78
N GLY A 52 11.94 2.30 16.41
CA GLY A 52 12.48 1.02 15.98
C GLY A 52 12.43 0.76 14.46
N TYR A 53 11.71 1.58 13.69
CA TYR A 53 11.72 1.49 12.23
C TYR A 53 12.74 2.44 11.60
N LYS A 54 13.29 2.01 10.46
CA LYS A 54 14.17 2.84 9.62
C LYS A 54 13.55 2.98 8.24
N ASN A 55 13.71 4.13 7.61
CA ASN A 55 13.21 4.35 6.26
C ASN A 55 14.12 3.66 5.23
N CYS A 56 14.06 2.36 5.21
CA CYS A 56 14.80 1.51 4.28
C CYS A 56 13.94 0.31 3.87
N ARG A 57 14.36 -0.40 2.82
CA ARG A 57 13.71 -1.66 2.45
C ARG A 57 13.92 -2.67 3.58
N ASN A 58 12.83 -3.28 4.00
CA ASN A 58 12.81 -4.34 4.99
C ASN A 58 11.78 -5.40 4.62
N GLU A 59 11.99 -6.63 5.07
CA GLU A 59 11.04 -7.73 4.87
C GLU A 59 10.77 -8.38 6.23
N GLU A 60 9.51 -8.64 6.50
CA GLU A 60 9.05 -9.29 7.72
C GLU A 60 7.85 -10.21 7.42
N VAL A 61 7.51 -11.07 8.36
CA VAL A 61 6.31 -11.93 8.26
C VAL A 61 5.40 -11.63 9.44
N ILE A 62 4.17 -11.22 9.14
CA ILE A 62 3.15 -10.90 10.14
C ILE A 62 1.96 -11.85 9.93
N ARG A 63 1.74 -12.77 10.86
CA ARG A 63 0.65 -13.78 10.79
C ARG A 63 0.58 -14.52 9.45
N GLY A 64 1.73 -14.95 8.92
CA GLY A 64 1.80 -15.66 7.65
C GLY A 64 1.76 -14.77 6.39
N ILE A 65 1.58 -13.46 6.54
CA ILE A 65 1.64 -12.49 5.47
C ILE A 65 3.08 -12.02 5.31
N ARG A 66 3.66 -12.17 4.12
CA ARG A 66 4.97 -11.59 3.80
C ARG A 66 4.80 -10.09 3.57
N VAL A 67 5.46 -9.28 4.35
CA VAL A 67 5.41 -7.82 4.28
C VAL A 67 6.74 -7.28 3.78
N ILE A 68 6.72 -6.56 2.67
CA ILE A 68 7.87 -5.85 2.10
C ILE A 68 7.65 -4.37 2.32
N ARG A 69 8.44 -3.78 3.22
CA ARG A 69 8.44 -2.34 3.42
C ARG A 69 9.41 -1.68 2.48
N VAL A 70 8.98 -0.62 1.84
CA VAL A 70 9.82 0.14 0.91
C VAL A 70 10.21 1.49 1.50
N LYS A 71 11.35 2.01 1.04
CA LYS A 71 11.76 3.37 1.38
C LYS A 71 10.89 4.35 0.64
N THR A 72 10.30 5.32 1.34
CA THR A 72 9.47 6.37 0.75
C THR A 72 9.94 7.75 1.20
N PHE A 73 9.47 8.79 0.52
CA PHE A 73 9.64 10.14 0.99
C PHE A 73 8.65 10.38 2.14
N ILE A 74 9.15 10.41 3.37
CA ILE A 74 8.34 10.67 4.56
C ILE A 74 8.47 12.15 4.88
N ALA A 75 7.36 12.88 4.82
CA ALA A 75 7.30 14.27 5.23
C ALA A 75 6.36 14.42 6.43
N GLU A 76 6.79 15.19 7.42
CA GLU A 76 5.87 15.72 8.42
C GLU A 76 4.74 16.43 7.68
N ASN A 77 3.49 16.26 8.10
CA ASN A 77 2.24 16.67 7.43
C ASN A 77 2.18 18.15 6.97
N SER A 78 3.15 18.62 6.23
CA SER A 78 3.38 19.98 5.81
C SER A 78 3.09 20.17 4.32
N GLY A 79 1.79 20.25 3.97
CA GLY A 79 1.36 20.75 2.67
C GLY A 79 1.00 19.69 1.62
N PHE A 80 0.28 20.16 0.61
CA PHE A 80 -0.25 19.34 -0.48
C PHE A 80 0.86 18.71 -1.35
N PHE A 81 1.87 19.48 -1.71
CA PHE A 81 2.97 19.01 -2.57
C PHE A 81 3.81 17.91 -1.93
N THR A 82 4.06 18.00 -0.64
CA THR A 82 4.82 16.97 0.10
C THR A 82 4.07 15.65 0.16
N ARG A 83 2.74 15.67 0.27
CA ARG A 83 1.91 14.46 0.19
C ARG A 83 1.95 13.82 -1.20
N ILE A 84 1.91 14.64 -2.26
CA ILE A 84 2.04 14.11 -3.63
C ILE A 84 3.38 13.43 -3.82
N LEU A 85 4.48 14.03 -3.33
CA LEU A 85 5.81 13.43 -3.41
C LEU A 85 5.90 12.11 -2.63
N ASP A 86 5.29 12.03 -1.46
CA ASP A 86 5.20 10.79 -0.68
C ASP A 86 4.47 9.70 -1.49
N TYR A 87 3.30 10.02 -2.03
CA TYR A 87 2.50 9.09 -2.82
C TYR A 87 3.21 8.62 -4.10
N ILE A 88 3.86 9.53 -4.82
CA ILE A 88 4.66 9.17 -6.00
C ILE A 88 5.85 8.31 -5.61
N SER A 89 6.55 8.66 -4.53
CA SER A 89 7.70 7.89 -4.07
C SER A 89 7.31 6.46 -3.69
N PHE A 90 6.17 6.30 -2.99
CA PHE A 90 5.63 4.99 -2.67
C PHE A 90 5.29 4.20 -3.94
N ALA A 91 4.58 4.80 -4.89
CA ALA A 91 4.20 4.14 -6.13
C ALA A 91 5.42 3.62 -6.90
N ILE A 92 6.45 4.45 -7.05
CA ILE A 92 7.69 4.07 -7.74
C ILE A 92 8.39 2.92 -7.01
N MET A 93 8.56 3.02 -5.70
CA MET A 93 9.26 2.01 -4.91
C MET A 93 8.46 0.70 -4.81
N ALA A 94 7.14 0.78 -4.74
CA ALA A 94 6.26 -0.39 -4.77
C ALA A 94 6.33 -1.12 -6.11
N PHE A 95 6.40 -0.38 -7.23
CA PHE A 95 6.61 -0.97 -8.54
C PHE A 95 7.92 -1.77 -8.60
N PHE A 96 9.05 -1.17 -8.24
CA PHE A 96 10.35 -1.87 -8.26
C PHE A 96 10.40 -3.07 -7.30
N ALA A 97 9.86 -2.93 -6.10
CA ALA A 97 9.76 -4.05 -5.17
C ALA A 97 8.88 -5.18 -5.71
N GLY A 98 7.78 -4.81 -6.37
CA GLY A 98 6.83 -5.75 -6.94
C GLY A 98 7.40 -6.59 -8.10
N ILE A 99 8.39 -6.08 -8.85
CA ILE A 99 9.00 -6.82 -9.98
C ILE A 99 9.50 -8.20 -9.54
N SER A 100 10.13 -8.29 -8.38
CA SER A 100 10.71 -9.55 -7.87
C SER A 100 9.70 -10.51 -7.24
N VAL A 101 8.47 -10.06 -6.96
CA VAL A 101 7.45 -10.86 -6.27
C VAL A 101 6.69 -11.72 -7.30
N LYS A 102 6.70 -13.04 -7.12
CA LYS A 102 5.83 -13.95 -7.91
C LYS A 102 4.39 -13.81 -7.44
N THR A 103 3.47 -13.57 -8.38
CA THR A 103 2.04 -13.37 -8.07
C THR A 103 1.14 -13.93 -9.16
N ASP A 104 -0.10 -14.25 -8.79
CA ASP A 104 -1.16 -14.63 -9.73
C ASP A 104 -2.15 -13.49 -9.95
N VAL A 105 -2.32 -12.62 -8.94
CA VAL A 105 -3.17 -11.42 -9.00
C VAL A 105 -2.53 -10.28 -8.22
N ILE A 106 -2.70 -9.06 -8.71
CA ILE A 106 -2.21 -7.82 -8.08
C ILE A 106 -3.40 -7.03 -7.60
N ILE A 107 -3.37 -6.56 -6.36
CA ILE A 107 -4.43 -5.72 -5.79
C ILE A 107 -3.81 -4.40 -5.36
N ALA A 108 -4.42 -3.28 -5.74
CA ALA A 108 -4.05 -1.95 -5.27
C ALA A 108 -5.25 -1.28 -4.62
N THR A 109 -5.05 -0.63 -3.49
CA THR A 109 -6.13 0.04 -2.76
C THR A 109 -5.93 1.56 -2.71
N SER A 110 -7.05 2.30 -2.75
CA SER A 110 -7.07 3.74 -2.43
C SER A 110 -6.84 3.96 -0.90
N PRO A 111 -6.57 5.19 -0.39
CA PRO A 111 -6.84 6.48 -1.02
C PRO A 111 -5.75 6.96 -1.99
N GLN A 112 -4.59 6.33 -2.02
CA GLN A 112 -3.50 6.76 -2.90
C GLN A 112 -3.74 6.30 -4.34
N PHE A 113 -4.24 7.19 -5.17
CA PHE A 113 -4.50 6.87 -6.59
C PHE A 113 -3.23 6.46 -7.35
N PHE A 114 -2.07 6.97 -6.98
CA PHE A 114 -0.79 6.63 -7.64
C PHE A 114 -0.41 5.16 -7.50
N THR A 115 -0.90 4.45 -6.48
CA THR A 115 -0.69 3.01 -6.30
C THR A 115 -1.27 2.19 -7.46
N THR A 116 -2.34 2.70 -8.10
CA THR A 116 -2.94 2.06 -9.27
C THR A 116 -2.01 1.99 -10.46
N PHE A 117 -1.20 3.02 -10.67
CA PHE A 117 -0.20 3.01 -11.74
C PHE A 117 0.83 1.90 -11.53
N SER A 118 1.28 1.71 -10.28
CA SER A 118 2.20 0.62 -9.96
C SER A 118 1.58 -0.74 -10.26
N ALA A 119 0.33 -0.97 -9.85
CA ALA A 119 -0.39 -2.21 -10.12
C ALA A 119 -0.59 -2.42 -11.62
N PHE A 120 -1.01 -1.38 -12.35
CA PHE A 120 -1.20 -1.44 -13.79
C PHE A 120 0.09 -1.83 -14.54
N PHE A 121 1.19 -1.14 -14.29
CA PHE A 121 2.46 -1.47 -14.94
C PHE A 121 3.01 -2.85 -14.55
N LEU A 122 2.84 -3.24 -13.28
CA LEU A 122 3.19 -4.60 -12.84
C LEU A 122 2.32 -5.66 -13.53
N SER A 123 1.04 -5.37 -13.74
CA SER A 123 0.12 -6.30 -14.43
C SER A 123 0.56 -6.57 -15.88
N ILE A 124 0.94 -5.52 -16.58
CA ILE A 124 1.48 -5.63 -17.94
C ILE A 124 2.78 -6.41 -17.94
N LEU A 125 3.74 -6.02 -17.08
CA LEU A 125 5.06 -6.66 -17.03
C LEU A 125 4.98 -8.14 -16.67
N LYS A 126 4.10 -8.50 -15.75
CA LYS A 126 3.93 -9.88 -15.26
C LYS A 126 2.89 -10.67 -16.04
N ARG A 127 2.10 -10.02 -16.89
CA ARG A 127 0.94 -10.60 -17.60
C ARG A 127 -0.02 -11.26 -16.62
N LYS A 128 -0.34 -10.53 -15.55
CA LYS A 128 -1.26 -11.00 -14.48
C LYS A 128 -2.41 -10.01 -14.33
N PRO A 129 -3.61 -10.49 -13.98
CA PRO A 129 -4.74 -9.61 -13.70
C PRO A 129 -4.45 -8.72 -12.49
N TRP A 130 -5.04 -7.54 -12.50
CA TRP A 130 -5.01 -6.64 -11.36
C TRP A 130 -6.41 -6.14 -11.00
N ILE A 131 -6.59 -5.79 -9.74
CA ILE A 131 -7.83 -5.30 -9.16
C ILE A 131 -7.53 -3.98 -8.48
N PHE A 132 -8.35 -2.98 -8.76
CA PHE A 132 -8.34 -1.72 -8.02
C PHE A 132 -9.47 -1.74 -6.98
N GLU A 133 -9.10 -1.67 -5.73
CA GLU A 133 -10.01 -1.53 -4.61
C GLU A 133 -10.26 -0.04 -4.34
N LEU A 134 -11.30 0.50 -4.94
CA LEU A 134 -11.74 1.88 -4.72
C LEU A 134 -12.50 1.94 -3.39
N ARG A 135 -11.97 2.69 -2.42
CA ARG A 135 -12.56 2.82 -1.09
C ARG A 135 -13.34 4.10 -0.89
N ASP A 136 -12.87 5.17 -1.52
CA ASP A 136 -13.44 6.50 -1.44
C ASP A 136 -13.70 7.02 -2.84
N LEU A 137 -14.94 7.45 -3.11
CA LEU A 137 -15.31 8.12 -4.36
C LEU A 137 -14.80 9.57 -4.33
N TRP A 138 -13.54 9.72 -4.57
CA TRP A 138 -12.90 11.02 -4.69
C TRP A 138 -12.96 11.49 -6.14
N PRO A 139 -13.39 12.72 -6.47
CA PRO A 139 -13.68 13.89 -5.62
C PRO A 139 -15.15 14.02 -5.14
N GLU A 140 -16.06 13.13 -5.51
CA GLU A 140 -17.51 13.25 -5.22
C GLU A 140 -17.79 13.30 -3.71
N SER A 141 -16.99 12.62 -2.90
CA SER A 141 -17.11 12.68 -1.43
C SER A 141 -16.85 14.08 -0.87
N ILE A 142 -16.03 14.90 -1.52
CA ILE A 142 -15.75 16.29 -1.12
C ILE A 142 -16.95 17.19 -1.47
N VAL A 143 -17.54 16.98 -2.63
CA VAL A 143 -18.70 17.75 -3.08
C VAL A 143 -19.92 17.45 -2.17
N SER A 144 -20.10 16.19 -1.79
CA SER A 144 -21.23 15.76 -0.94
C SER A 144 -21.13 16.31 0.49
N VAL A 145 -19.93 16.65 0.97
CA VAL A 145 -19.70 17.26 2.31
C VAL A 145 -19.77 18.80 2.26
N GLY A 146 -19.96 19.41 1.07
CA GLY A 146 -20.15 20.84 0.93
C GLY A 146 -18.88 21.70 1.16
N ILE A 147 -17.71 21.13 0.91
CA ILE A 147 -16.42 21.85 1.04
C ILE A 147 -15.99 22.52 -0.28
N LEU A 148 -16.73 22.30 -1.36
CA LEU A 148 -16.61 23.02 -2.65
C LEU A 148 -17.97 23.52 -3.08
#